data_102dccaf5ea611207372ac0389175ae3
#
_entry.id   102dccaf5ea611207372ac0389175ae3
#
_cell.length_a   1.000
_cell.length_b   1.000
_cell.length_c   1.000
_cell.angle_alpha   90.00
_cell.angle_beta   90.00
_cell.angle_gamma   90.00
#
_symmetry.space_group_name_H-M   'P 1'
#
loop_
_entity.id
_entity.type
_entity.pdbx_description
1 polymer ?
#
loop_
_entity_poly.entity_id
_entity_poly.type
_entity_poly.pdbx_seq_one_letter_code
_entity_poly.pdbx_strand_id
1 'polypeptide(L)'
;MIYTHQTIKKSLGTLLLNYVEDNVKENGYDLRICGEKYWRVTGNSELPDKRSDLEEREFKDIAVLEPGNTYLFESCEEVRMPNDTIGLMTMRSTLARNGFLSPPTVIDAGYYGKITIAISTTRGGKLRKGMGVIHLIFMKLESSTERPYQGKYQGGRLI
;
A
#
# COMPACT_ATOMS: atom_id res chain seq x y z
N MET A 1 -3.18 -8.53 18.61
CA MET A 1 -2.02 -7.79 19.10
C MET A 1 -1.27 -7.18 17.93
N ILE A 2 -0.82 -5.96 18.11
CA ILE A 2 -0.09 -5.21 17.11
C ILE A 2 1.39 -5.55 17.24
N TYR A 3 2.07 -5.69 16.09
CA TYR A 3 3.51 -5.96 16.06
C TYR A 3 4.29 -4.74 16.55
N THR A 4 5.26 -5.00 17.42
CA THR A 4 6.23 -4.00 17.85
C THR A 4 7.34 -3.83 16.82
N HIS A 5 8.19 -2.82 16.99
CA HIS A 5 9.38 -2.60 16.19
C HIS A 5 10.23 -3.88 16.06
N GLN A 6 10.54 -4.52 17.17
CA GLN A 6 11.39 -5.72 17.19
C GLN A 6 10.73 -6.92 16.51
N THR A 7 9.41 -7.05 16.61
CA THR A 7 8.70 -8.14 15.94
C THR A 7 8.70 -7.95 14.42
N ILE A 8 8.52 -6.72 13.94
CA ILE A 8 8.63 -6.41 12.52
C ILE A 8 10.05 -6.69 12.02
N LYS A 9 11.07 -6.26 12.75
CA LYS A 9 12.47 -6.50 12.38
C LYS A 9 12.76 -7.99 12.22
N LYS A 10 12.27 -8.82 13.11
CA LYS A 10 12.44 -10.28 13.02
C LYS A 10 11.71 -10.89 11.83
N SER A 11 10.69 -10.21 11.32
CA SER A 11 9.87 -10.68 10.20
C SER A 11 10.40 -10.25 8.83
N LEU A 12 11.44 -9.42 8.80
CA LEU A 12 12.04 -8.97 7.54
C LEU A 12 12.62 -10.16 6.80
N GLY A 13 12.36 -10.23 5.49
CA GLY A 13 12.78 -11.34 4.65
C GLY A 13 11.80 -12.50 4.58
N THR A 14 10.83 -12.57 5.50
CA THR A 14 9.75 -13.55 5.45
C THR A 14 8.40 -12.89 5.24
N LEU A 15 8.00 -11.98 6.11
CA LEU A 15 6.76 -11.21 5.99
C LEU A 15 6.89 -10.09 4.96
N LEU A 16 8.00 -9.39 4.96
CA LEU A 16 8.32 -8.28 4.05
C LEU A 16 9.56 -8.60 3.23
N LEU A 17 9.45 -8.44 1.91
CA LEU A 17 10.55 -8.57 0.96
C LEU A 17 10.83 -7.21 0.33
N ASN A 18 12.05 -7.02 -0.18
CA ASN A 18 12.52 -5.75 -0.75
C ASN A 18 12.39 -4.57 0.21
N TYR A 19 12.61 -4.86 1.48
CA TYR A 19 12.47 -3.89 2.56
C TYR A 19 13.69 -2.98 2.67
N VAL A 20 13.48 -1.85 3.34
CA VAL A 20 14.55 -0.98 3.86
C VAL A 20 14.45 -1.01 5.38
N GLU A 21 15.53 -1.43 6.04
CA GLU A 21 15.50 -1.61 7.50
C GLU A 21 15.13 -0.34 8.26
N ASP A 22 15.59 0.82 7.78
CA ASP A 22 15.30 2.12 8.40
C ASP A 22 13.82 2.49 8.34
N ASN A 23 13.02 1.79 7.53
CA ASN A 23 11.58 2.03 7.43
C ASN A 23 10.77 1.24 8.45
N VAL A 24 11.41 0.41 9.26
CA VAL A 24 10.78 -0.21 10.43
C VAL A 24 10.70 0.83 11.54
N LYS A 25 9.49 1.23 11.89
CA LYS A 25 9.22 2.26 12.90
C LYS A 25 8.82 1.62 14.23
N GLU A 26 8.27 2.42 15.14
CA GLU A 26 7.97 1.97 16.51
C GLU A 26 6.97 0.80 16.52
N ASN A 27 5.94 0.88 15.66
CA ASN A 27 4.86 -0.10 15.64
C ASN A 27 4.29 -0.28 14.23
N GLY A 28 5.11 -0.11 13.21
CA GLY A 28 4.70 -0.23 11.82
C GLY A 28 5.88 -0.13 10.87
N TYR A 29 5.58 -0.27 9.59
CA TYR A 29 6.58 -0.20 8.52
C TYR A 29 6.11 0.82 7.48
N ASP A 30 7.00 1.70 7.06
CA ASP A 30 6.69 2.71 6.05
C ASP A 30 6.89 2.14 4.64
N LEU A 31 5.79 1.73 4.00
CA LEU A 31 5.79 1.26 2.61
C LEU A 31 6.15 2.39 1.66
N ARG A 32 6.98 2.08 0.68
CA ARG A 32 7.47 3.02 -0.33
C ARG A 32 6.76 2.81 -1.66
N ILE A 33 6.69 3.87 -2.45
CA ILE A 33 6.17 3.78 -3.83
C ILE A 33 7.33 3.57 -4.80
N CYS A 34 7.16 2.59 -5.71
CA CYS A 34 8.16 2.21 -6.71
C CYS A 34 7.48 1.93 -8.06
N GLY A 35 8.13 1.12 -8.88
CA GLY A 35 7.67 0.77 -10.21
C GLY A 35 8.11 1.76 -11.27
N GLU A 36 7.98 1.37 -12.52
CA GLU A 36 8.31 2.22 -13.68
C GLU A 36 7.12 3.09 -14.09
N LYS A 37 5.95 2.80 -13.54
CA LYS A 37 4.68 3.43 -13.88
C LYS A 37 3.91 3.81 -12.63
N TYR A 38 3.03 4.78 -12.79
CA TYR A 38 1.91 5.03 -11.88
C TYR A 38 0.70 5.38 -12.73
N TRP A 39 -0.49 5.33 -12.16
CA TRP A 39 -1.73 5.42 -12.94
C TRP A 39 -2.66 6.46 -12.35
N ARG A 40 -3.25 7.28 -13.21
CA ARG A 40 -4.35 8.16 -12.81
C ARG A 40 -5.67 7.42 -13.06
N VAL A 41 -6.53 7.41 -12.07
CA VAL A 41 -7.87 6.83 -12.19
C VAL A 41 -8.73 7.79 -13.01
N THR A 42 -9.34 7.29 -14.09
CA THR A 42 -10.13 8.10 -15.02
C THR A 42 -11.52 7.50 -15.25
N GLY A 43 -12.40 8.30 -15.85
CA GLY A 43 -13.76 7.87 -16.14
C GLY A 43 -14.60 7.73 -14.87
N ASN A 44 -15.81 7.28 -15.05
CA ASN A 44 -16.76 7.07 -13.96
C ASN A 44 -17.04 5.58 -13.80
N SER A 45 -16.81 5.07 -12.60
CA SER A 45 -17.16 3.69 -12.28
C SER A 45 -18.65 3.57 -11.97
N GLU A 46 -19.19 2.39 -12.20
CA GLU A 46 -20.53 1.99 -11.77
C GLU A 46 -20.39 0.63 -11.09
N LEU A 47 -19.89 0.65 -9.86
CA LEU A 47 -19.58 -0.58 -9.14
C LEU A 47 -20.87 -1.30 -8.71
N PRO A 48 -20.90 -2.64 -8.76
CA PRO A 48 -19.77 -3.52 -9.06
C PRO A 48 -19.57 -3.82 -10.55
N ASP A 49 -20.40 -3.30 -11.44
CA ASP A 49 -20.47 -3.72 -12.85
C ASP A 49 -19.39 -3.11 -13.71
N LYS A 50 -19.00 -1.87 -13.42
CA LYS A 50 -18.00 -1.16 -14.22
C LYS A 50 -16.97 -0.49 -13.32
N ARG A 51 -15.70 -0.84 -13.51
CA ARG A 51 -14.56 -0.18 -12.85
C ARG A 51 -14.10 1.02 -13.66
N SER A 52 -13.42 1.94 -12.98
CA SER A 52 -12.77 3.07 -13.63
C SER A 52 -11.66 2.60 -14.57
N ASP A 53 -11.33 3.46 -15.52
CA ASP A 53 -10.18 3.26 -16.40
C ASP A 53 -8.92 3.81 -15.73
N LEU A 54 -7.76 3.41 -16.26
CA LEU A 54 -6.46 3.85 -15.76
C LEU A 54 -5.68 4.50 -16.88
N GLU A 55 -5.15 5.69 -16.61
CA GLU A 55 -4.21 6.38 -17.47
C GLU A 55 -2.80 6.13 -16.97
N GLU A 56 -1.99 5.42 -17.75
CA GLU A 56 -0.63 5.07 -17.38
C GLU A 56 0.29 6.26 -17.55
N ARG A 57 1.17 6.48 -16.59
CA ARG A 57 2.19 7.52 -16.60
C ARG A 57 3.55 6.94 -16.23
N GLU A 58 4.61 7.47 -16.84
CA GLU A 58 5.96 7.07 -16.46
C GLU A 58 6.32 7.59 -15.07
N PHE A 59 6.93 6.73 -14.29
CA PHE A 59 7.42 7.06 -12.95
C PHE A 59 8.94 6.94 -12.91
N LYS A 60 9.62 8.04 -13.28
CA LYS A 60 11.09 8.10 -13.20
C LYS A 60 11.52 8.49 -11.79
N ASP A 61 11.48 9.77 -11.47
CA ASP A 61 11.87 10.27 -10.16
C ASP A 61 10.70 10.87 -9.38
N ILE A 62 9.79 11.52 -10.07
CA ILE A 62 8.71 12.31 -9.49
C ILE A 62 7.38 11.92 -10.12
N ALA A 63 6.38 11.67 -9.28
CA ALA A 63 5.00 11.58 -9.71
C ALA A 63 4.33 12.93 -9.46
N VAL A 64 3.63 13.43 -10.49
CA VAL A 64 2.86 14.68 -10.40
C VAL A 64 1.40 14.31 -10.19
N LEU A 65 0.82 14.74 -9.08
CA LEU A 65 -0.58 14.50 -8.75
C LEU A 65 -1.35 15.81 -8.91
N GLU A 66 -2.37 15.80 -9.75
CA GLU A 66 -3.21 16.95 -10.00
C GLU A 66 -4.35 17.02 -8.99
N PRO A 67 -4.85 18.24 -8.65
CA PRO A 67 -5.92 18.39 -7.68
C PRO A 67 -7.19 17.59 -8.06
N GLY A 68 -7.80 16.96 -7.07
CA GLY A 68 -9.07 16.26 -7.23
C GLY A 68 -8.98 14.89 -7.90
N ASN A 69 -7.79 14.37 -8.11
CA ASN A 69 -7.60 13.10 -8.79
C ASN A 69 -7.06 12.02 -7.84
N THR A 70 -7.27 10.78 -8.22
CA THR A 70 -6.75 9.59 -7.52
C THR A 70 -5.73 8.89 -8.41
N TYR A 71 -4.65 8.46 -7.79
CA TYR A 71 -3.54 7.79 -8.46
C TYR A 71 -3.24 6.46 -7.78
N LEU A 72 -2.86 5.46 -8.57
CA LEU A 72 -2.44 4.16 -8.07
C LEU A 72 -0.94 4.01 -8.24
N PHE A 73 -0.31 3.48 -7.20
CA PHE A 73 1.13 3.19 -7.16
C PHE A 73 1.35 1.76 -6.74
N GLU A 74 2.47 1.18 -7.15
CA GLU A 74 2.92 -0.09 -6.63
C GLU A 74 3.91 0.13 -5.50
N SER A 75 3.82 -0.68 -4.46
CA SER A 75 4.83 -0.66 -3.40
C SER A 75 6.16 -1.18 -3.92
N CYS A 76 7.26 -0.71 -3.32
CA CYS A 76 8.58 -1.33 -3.53
C CYS A 76 8.62 -2.71 -2.91
N GLU A 77 7.98 -2.86 -1.78
CA GLU A 77 7.96 -4.07 -0.98
C GLU A 77 6.93 -5.07 -1.49
N GLU A 78 7.20 -6.34 -1.22
CA GLU A 78 6.21 -7.40 -1.31
C GLU A 78 5.90 -7.91 0.09
N VAL A 79 4.67 -8.32 0.30
CA VAL A 79 4.27 -8.96 1.55
C VAL A 79 3.96 -10.43 1.31
N ARG A 80 4.15 -11.22 2.35
CA ARG A 80 3.71 -12.62 2.43
C ARG A 80 2.99 -12.79 3.76
N MET A 81 1.69 -12.54 3.74
CA MET A 81 0.90 -12.54 4.97
C MET A 81 0.65 -13.96 5.45
N PRO A 82 1.06 -14.28 6.69
CA PRO A 82 0.67 -15.56 7.30
C PRO A 82 -0.84 -15.64 7.47
N ASN A 83 -1.34 -16.84 7.73
CA ASN A 83 -2.77 -17.05 7.93
C ASN A 83 -3.31 -16.50 9.26
N ASP A 84 -2.44 -15.97 10.10
CA ASP A 84 -2.79 -15.42 11.42
C ASP A 84 -2.47 -13.93 11.58
N THR A 85 -2.10 -13.25 10.48
CA THR A 85 -1.67 -11.85 10.54
C THR A 85 -2.32 -11.06 9.42
N ILE A 86 -2.78 -9.86 9.75
CA ILE A 86 -3.30 -8.90 8.78
C ILE A 86 -2.46 -7.63 8.82
N GLY A 87 -2.55 -6.84 7.76
CA GLY A 87 -1.94 -5.51 7.70
C GLY A 87 -3.01 -4.44 7.60
N LEU A 88 -2.89 -3.38 8.37
CA LEU A 88 -3.72 -2.18 8.25
C LEU A 88 -2.89 -1.10 7.60
N MET A 89 -3.34 -0.61 6.44
CA MET A 89 -2.68 0.44 5.69
C MET A 89 -3.23 1.80 6.13
N THR A 90 -2.36 2.65 6.66
CA THR A 90 -2.69 4.02 7.04
C THR A 90 -1.73 4.97 6.35
N MET A 91 -2.15 6.20 6.10
CA MET A 91 -1.26 7.18 5.47
C MET A 91 -0.30 7.77 6.50
N ARG A 92 0.95 7.98 6.11
CA ARG A 92 1.91 8.71 6.95
C ARG A 92 1.41 10.13 7.20
N SER A 93 1.59 10.60 8.42
CA SER A 93 1.05 11.89 8.85
C SER A 93 1.57 13.08 8.05
N THR A 94 2.82 13.03 7.58
CA THR A 94 3.38 14.11 6.76
C THR A 94 2.60 14.27 5.44
N LEU A 95 2.21 13.18 4.80
CA LEU A 95 1.41 13.24 3.58
C LEU A 95 0.01 13.78 3.88
N ALA A 96 -0.63 13.28 4.94
CA ALA A 96 -1.95 13.74 5.35
C ALA A 96 -1.96 15.25 5.61
N ARG A 97 -0.93 15.76 6.29
CA ARG A 97 -0.81 17.19 6.58
C ARG A 97 -0.55 18.05 5.34
N ASN A 98 -0.12 17.46 4.25
CA ASN A 98 0.14 18.15 2.99
C ASN A 98 -0.95 17.92 1.95
N GLY A 99 -2.11 17.45 2.37
CA GLY A 99 -3.30 17.36 1.52
C GLY A 99 -3.41 16.08 0.70
N PHE A 100 -2.62 15.06 1.01
CA PHE A 100 -2.74 13.75 0.38
C PHE A 100 -3.63 12.84 1.23
N LEU A 101 -4.41 12.02 0.56
CA LEU A 101 -5.37 11.11 1.19
C LEU A 101 -5.17 9.70 0.66
N SER A 102 -5.21 8.72 1.56
CA SER A 102 -5.28 7.32 1.19
C SER A 102 -6.28 6.64 2.12
N PRO A 103 -7.40 6.12 1.59
CA PRO A 103 -8.36 5.43 2.46
C PRO A 103 -7.68 4.24 3.14
N PRO A 104 -7.92 4.03 4.44
CA PRO A 104 -7.36 2.86 5.10
C PRO A 104 -7.96 1.59 4.50
N THR A 105 -7.10 0.63 4.17
CA THR A 105 -7.49 -0.68 3.68
C THR A 105 -6.74 -1.75 4.43
N VAL A 106 -7.22 -2.99 4.33
CA VAL A 106 -6.64 -4.12 5.05
C VAL A 106 -5.96 -5.05 4.05
N ILE A 107 -4.75 -5.49 4.40
CA ILE A 107 -4.09 -6.60 3.72
C ILE A 107 -4.50 -7.86 4.46
N ASP A 108 -5.28 -8.70 3.81
CA ASP A 108 -5.85 -9.87 4.44
C ASP A 108 -4.81 -10.97 4.71
N ALA A 109 -5.09 -11.79 5.72
CA ALA A 109 -4.29 -12.97 6.01
C ALA A 109 -4.23 -13.88 4.77
N GLY A 110 -3.05 -14.36 4.43
CA GLY A 110 -2.83 -15.20 3.26
C GLY A 110 -2.55 -14.46 1.97
N TYR A 111 -2.67 -13.13 1.95
CA TYR A 111 -2.31 -12.35 0.75
C TYR A 111 -0.80 -12.36 0.55
N TYR A 112 -0.36 -12.46 -0.70
CA TYR A 112 1.04 -12.24 -1.07
C TYR A 112 1.12 -11.36 -2.32
N GLY A 113 2.21 -10.62 -2.42
CA GLY A 113 2.52 -9.79 -3.58
C GLY A 113 2.82 -8.36 -3.22
N LYS A 114 3.01 -7.54 -4.25
CA LYS A 114 3.13 -6.10 -4.10
C LYS A 114 1.78 -5.51 -3.72
N ILE A 115 1.83 -4.36 -3.06
CA ILE A 115 0.64 -3.65 -2.61
C ILE A 115 0.34 -2.52 -3.60
N THR A 116 -0.91 -2.41 -4.01
CA THR A 116 -1.37 -1.25 -4.75
C THR A 116 -1.80 -0.18 -3.75
N ILE A 117 -1.23 1.01 -3.89
CA ILE A 117 -1.47 2.13 -2.99
C ILE A 117 -2.25 3.19 -3.75
N ALA A 118 -3.47 3.50 -3.29
CA ALA A 118 -4.29 4.56 -3.86
C ALA A 118 -4.06 5.86 -3.10
N ILE A 119 -3.66 6.92 -3.81
CA ILE A 119 -3.42 8.23 -3.21
C ILE A 119 -4.23 9.27 -3.98
N SER A 120 -5.03 10.04 -3.25
CA SER A 120 -5.76 11.17 -3.80
C SER A 120 -5.20 12.47 -3.21
N THR A 121 -5.43 13.58 -3.89
CA THR A 121 -5.03 14.88 -3.38
C THR A 121 -6.10 15.92 -3.71
N THR A 122 -6.39 16.78 -2.74
CA THR A 122 -7.31 17.90 -2.94
C THR A 122 -6.58 19.11 -3.56
N ARG A 123 -5.29 19.25 -3.28
CA ARG A 123 -4.49 20.43 -3.63
C ARG A 123 -3.51 20.21 -4.77
N GLY A 124 -3.27 18.96 -5.15
CA GLY A 124 -2.17 18.61 -6.01
C GLY A 124 -0.84 18.56 -5.26
N GLY A 125 0.17 18.01 -5.91
CA GLY A 125 1.50 17.91 -5.33
C GLY A 125 2.36 16.94 -6.09
N LYS A 126 3.57 16.73 -5.57
CA LYS A 126 4.55 15.83 -6.17
C LYS A 126 5.06 14.85 -5.13
N LEU A 127 5.23 13.61 -5.53
CA LEU A 127 5.79 12.56 -4.68
C LEU A 127 7.05 11.99 -5.33
N ARG A 128 8.08 11.80 -4.53
CA ARG A 128 9.34 11.23 -5.00
C ARG A 128 9.29 9.71 -4.98
N LYS A 129 9.76 9.08 -6.04
CA LYS A 129 9.88 7.62 -6.12
C LYS A 129 10.80 7.11 -5.01
N GLY A 130 10.39 6.03 -4.36
CA GLY A 130 11.15 5.43 -3.27
C GLY A 130 10.87 6.01 -1.89
N MET A 131 10.03 7.05 -1.79
CA MET A 131 9.66 7.58 -0.48
C MET A 131 8.61 6.71 0.22
N GLY A 132 8.65 6.69 1.54
CA GLY A 132 7.60 6.05 2.34
C GLY A 132 6.32 6.86 2.33
N VAL A 133 5.18 6.23 2.09
CA VAL A 133 3.88 6.92 2.02
C VAL A 133 2.82 6.30 2.92
N ILE A 134 2.92 5.01 3.18
CA ILE A 134 1.93 4.26 3.97
C ILE A 134 2.59 3.70 5.22
N HIS A 135 2.00 3.99 6.36
CA HIS A 135 2.38 3.39 7.62
C HIS A 135 1.58 2.09 7.78
N LEU A 136 2.24 0.97 7.55
CA LEU A 136 1.64 -0.36 7.59
C LEU A 136 1.75 -0.93 9.00
N ILE A 137 0.61 -1.22 9.60
CA ILE A 137 0.52 -1.81 10.94
C ILE A 137 0.14 -3.28 10.78
N PHE A 138 0.89 -4.17 11.44
CA PHE A 138 0.60 -5.60 11.44
C PHE A 138 -0.12 -6.00 12.71
N MET A 139 -1.16 -6.81 12.56
CA MET A 139 -1.96 -7.29 13.69
C MET A 139 -2.12 -8.79 13.63
N LYS A 140 -1.93 -9.43 14.78
CA LYS A 140 -2.14 -10.87 14.95
C LYS A 140 -3.64 -11.14 15.09
N LEU A 141 -4.16 -12.11 14.34
CA LEU A 141 -5.51 -12.62 14.55
C LEU A 141 -5.54 -13.49 15.82
N GLU A 142 -6.72 -13.67 16.41
CA GLU A 142 -6.87 -14.52 17.60
C GLU A 142 -6.46 -15.97 17.34
N SER A 143 -6.59 -16.41 16.10
CA SER A 143 -6.15 -17.73 15.61
C SER A 143 -5.96 -17.63 14.10
N SER A 144 -5.30 -18.62 13.50
CA SER A 144 -5.20 -18.68 12.04
C SER A 144 -6.58 -18.77 11.42
N THR A 145 -6.80 -17.95 10.38
CA THR A 145 -8.07 -18.01 9.66
C THR A 145 -8.19 -19.31 8.87
N GLU A 146 -9.38 -19.90 8.87
CA GLU A 146 -9.69 -21.05 8.03
C GLU A 146 -9.92 -20.64 6.58
N ARG A 147 -10.02 -19.34 6.32
CA ARG A 147 -10.29 -18.79 4.97
C ARG A 147 -9.22 -17.77 4.58
N PRO A 148 -7.99 -18.21 4.22
CA PRO A 148 -6.97 -17.28 3.74
C PRO A 148 -7.37 -16.64 2.42
N TYR A 149 -6.81 -15.47 2.15
CA TYR A 149 -7.14 -14.69 0.98
C TYR A 149 -6.88 -15.46 -0.32
N GLN A 150 -7.89 -15.50 -1.19
CA GLN A 150 -7.84 -16.10 -2.53
C GLN A 150 -8.54 -15.19 -3.55
N GLY A 151 -8.61 -13.90 -3.27
CA GLY A 151 -9.30 -12.95 -4.11
C GLY A 151 -8.50 -12.56 -5.36
N LYS A 152 -9.11 -11.71 -6.18
CA LYS A 152 -8.58 -11.32 -7.49
C LYS A 152 -7.27 -10.53 -7.43
N TYR A 153 -6.93 -9.94 -6.29
CA TYR A 153 -5.70 -9.14 -6.14
C TYR A 153 -4.49 -9.98 -5.71
N GLN A 154 -4.67 -11.29 -5.52
CA GLN A 154 -3.57 -12.18 -5.13
C GLN A 154 -2.43 -12.11 -6.15
N GLY A 155 -1.21 -11.93 -5.68
CA GLY A 155 -0.03 -11.72 -6.51
C GLY A 155 0.21 -10.29 -6.93
N GLY A 156 -0.71 -9.36 -6.59
CA GLY A 156 -0.59 -7.93 -6.88
C GLY A 156 -1.23 -7.54 -8.21
N ARG A 157 -2.46 -7.03 -8.18
CA ARG A 157 -3.18 -6.51 -9.36
C ARG A 157 -3.69 -5.12 -9.06
N LEU A 158 -3.68 -4.25 -10.08
CA LEU A 158 -4.04 -2.84 -9.91
C LEU A 158 -5.53 -2.62 -9.65
N ILE A 159 -6.38 -3.28 -10.42
CA ILE A 159 -7.80 -2.96 -10.37
C ILE A 159 -8.68 -4.13 -10.82
#